data_93ac69707bf2b42556dca33510caf02f
#
_entry.id   93ac69707bf2b42556dca33510caf02f
#
_cell.length_a   1.000
_cell.length_b   1.000
_cell.length_c   1.000
_cell.angle_alpha   90.00
_cell.angle_beta   90.00
_cell.angle_gamma   90.00
#
_symmetry.space_group_name_H-M   'P 1'
#
loop_
_entity.id
_entity.type
_entity.pdbx_description
1 polymer ?
#
loop_
_entity_poly.entity_id
_entity_poly.type
_entity_poly.pdbx_seq_one_letter_code
_entity_poly.pdbx_strand_id
1 'polypeptide(L)'
;PFTSSLILCCAIPLIRDCLFCRSAISKLLFTRKDLLETTIRLADIATLKNGYAFQSSKYNTLGKWKILTIANVFGERYINEEDCNCIINLPNDIQDHQVLKEGDILISLTGNVGRVSLCKAGNYLLNQRVGLLHITKNVNQEFLYQVLSSRRFENSMVACGQGAAQMNIGKGDVENFVLPYSSNANNIHLAAKILHSYDECIINELRELTLRTMQKQYFLAQMFI
;
A
#
# COMPACT_ATOMS: atom_id res chain seq x y z
N PRO A 1 -20.73 32.17 -0.17
CA PRO A 1 -19.96 31.70 0.97
C PRO A 1 -20.49 30.39 1.58
N PHE A 2 -21.81 30.12 1.47
CA PHE A 2 -22.43 28.94 2.11
C PHE A 2 -22.20 27.61 1.39
N THR A 3 -21.94 27.59 0.09
CA THR A 3 -21.84 26.35 -0.70
C THR A 3 -20.56 25.54 -0.45
N SER A 4 -19.43 26.21 -0.17
CA SER A 4 -18.15 25.52 0.00
C SER A 4 -18.03 24.75 1.33
N SER A 5 -18.65 25.25 2.39
CA SER A 5 -18.68 24.54 3.70
C SER A 5 -19.59 23.31 3.66
N LEU A 6 -20.69 23.39 2.91
CA LEU A 6 -21.60 22.25 2.72
C LEU A 6 -20.96 21.12 1.92
N ILE A 7 -20.18 21.44 0.89
CA ILE A 7 -19.53 20.45 0.03
C ILE A 7 -18.46 19.67 0.80
N LEU A 8 -17.64 20.35 1.62
CA LEU A 8 -16.67 19.68 2.50
C LEU A 8 -17.37 18.80 3.55
N CYS A 9 -18.52 19.27 4.06
CA CYS A 9 -19.30 18.54 5.05
C CYS A 9 -19.94 17.26 4.50
N CYS A 10 -20.23 17.19 3.20
CA CYS A 10 -20.79 16.00 2.55
C CYS A 10 -19.74 15.00 2.05
N ALA A 11 -18.58 15.47 1.59
CA ALA A 11 -17.54 14.61 1.01
C ALA A 11 -16.84 13.74 2.07
N ILE A 12 -16.54 14.29 3.24
CA ILE A 12 -15.88 13.55 4.35
C ILE A 12 -16.73 12.37 4.84
N PRO A 13 -18.05 12.50 5.09
CA PRO A 13 -18.91 11.38 5.42
C PRO A 13 -18.94 10.32 4.31
N LEU A 14 -19.03 10.70 3.05
CA LEU A 14 -19.07 9.78 1.91
C LEU A 14 -17.79 8.94 1.82
N ILE A 15 -16.61 9.55 1.92
CA ILE A 15 -15.33 8.85 1.94
C ILE A 15 -15.26 7.88 3.12
N ARG A 16 -15.68 8.32 4.32
CA ARG A 16 -15.73 7.47 5.51
C ARG A 16 -16.64 6.26 5.32
N ASP A 17 -17.80 6.46 4.71
CA ASP A 17 -18.77 5.40 4.44
C ASP A 17 -18.23 4.43 3.37
N CYS A 18 -17.55 4.91 2.33
CA CYS A 18 -16.87 4.08 1.34
C CYS A 18 -15.75 3.23 1.97
N LEU A 19 -14.94 3.80 2.86
CA LEU A 19 -13.89 3.08 3.59
C LEU A 19 -14.48 2.01 4.53
N PHE A 20 -15.58 2.32 5.21
CA PHE A 20 -16.29 1.38 6.05
C PHE A 20 -16.87 0.23 5.22
N CYS A 21 -17.57 0.53 4.12
CA CYS A 21 -18.10 -0.47 3.20
C CYS A 21 -17.01 -1.36 2.62
N ARG A 22 -15.89 -0.78 2.16
CA ARG A 22 -14.73 -1.56 1.68
C ARG A 22 -14.22 -2.53 2.73
N SER A 23 -14.05 -2.08 3.96
CA SER A 23 -13.57 -2.93 5.05
C SER A 23 -14.55 -4.06 5.39
N ALA A 24 -15.84 -3.77 5.43
CA ALA A 24 -16.89 -4.77 5.68
C ALA A 24 -16.97 -5.81 4.56
N ILE A 25 -16.91 -5.37 3.30
CA ILE A 25 -16.94 -6.25 2.13
C ILE A 25 -15.68 -7.10 2.05
N SER A 26 -14.50 -6.53 2.32
CA SER A 26 -13.24 -7.28 2.41
C SER A 26 -13.35 -8.40 3.44
N LYS A 27 -13.85 -8.10 4.65
CA LYS A 27 -14.07 -9.10 5.69
C LYS A 27 -15.05 -10.18 5.24
N LEU A 28 -16.17 -9.78 4.62
CA LEU A 28 -17.18 -10.70 4.11
C LEU A 28 -16.60 -11.63 3.04
N LEU A 29 -15.94 -11.08 2.00
CA LEU A 29 -15.37 -11.86 0.89
C LEU A 29 -14.31 -12.84 1.38
N PHE A 30 -13.42 -12.42 2.28
CA PHE A 30 -12.34 -13.28 2.76
C PHE A 30 -12.78 -14.33 3.81
N THR A 31 -14.04 -14.30 4.24
CA THR A 31 -14.63 -15.32 5.12
C THR A 31 -15.59 -16.25 4.39
N ARG A 32 -15.95 -15.98 3.13
CA ARG A 32 -16.87 -16.79 2.34
C ARG A 32 -16.20 -18.03 1.80
N LYS A 33 -16.56 -19.19 2.37
CA LYS A 33 -16.01 -20.50 1.98
C LYS A 33 -16.55 -21.02 0.63
N ASP A 34 -17.65 -20.47 0.16
CA ASP A 34 -18.18 -20.76 -1.17
C ASP A 34 -17.43 -20.02 -2.30
N LEU A 35 -16.73 -18.94 -1.96
CA LEU A 35 -15.90 -18.18 -2.88
C LEU A 35 -14.41 -18.51 -2.76
N LEU A 36 -13.92 -18.62 -1.52
CA LEU A 36 -12.52 -18.90 -1.17
C LEU A 36 -12.49 -20.15 -0.28
N GLU A 37 -12.56 -21.29 -0.92
CA GLU A 37 -12.80 -22.60 -0.29
C GLU A 37 -11.60 -23.17 0.46
N THR A 38 -10.39 -22.61 0.19
CA THR A 38 -9.14 -23.13 0.76
C THR A 38 -8.29 -22.01 1.36
N THR A 39 -7.18 -22.37 1.93
CA THR A 39 -6.16 -21.44 2.42
C THR A 39 -4.78 -21.91 1.99
N ILE A 40 -3.89 -20.96 1.73
CA ILE A 40 -2.49 -21.24 1.39
C ILE A 40 -1.57 -20.34 2.22
N ARG A 41 -0.31 -20.73 2.38
CA ARG A 41 0.71 -19.86 2.96
C ARG A 41 1.23 -18.89 1.90
N LEU A 42 1.56 -17.69 2.30
CA LEU A 42 2.13 -16.70 1.39
C LEU A 42 3.45 -17.20 0.76
N ALA A 43 4.26 -17.95 1.51
CA ALA A 43 5.47 -18.60 1.01
C ALA A 43 5.24 -19.52 -0.19
N ASP A 44 4.04 -20.08 -0.34
CA ASP A 44 3.72 -21.00 -1.45
C ASP A 44 3.58 -20.28 -2.80
N ILE A 45 3.40 -18.95 -2.81
CA ILE A 45 3.13 -18.14 -4.00
C ILE A 45 4.00 -16.92 -4.16
N ALA A 46 4.66 -16.46 -3.10
CA ALA A 46 5.50 -15.27 -3.12
C ALA A 46 6.64 -15.38 -2.10
N THR A 47 7.68 -14.60 -2.30
CA THR A 47 8.79 -14.47 -1.34
C THR A 47 9.09 -13.01 -1.05
N LEU A 48 9.44 -12.71 0.20
CA LEU A 48 9.83 -11.37 0.61
C LEU A 48 11.30 -11.11 0.27
N LYS A 49 11.58 -10.01 -0.40
CA LYS A 49 12.91 -9.51 -0.73
C LYS A 49 13.22 -8.26 0.09
N ASN A 50 14.41 -8.19 0.63
CA ASN A 50 14.87 -7.07 1.45
C ASN A 50 15.43 -5.93 0.59
N GLY A 51 15.25 -4.71 1.08
CA GLY A 51 15.83 -3.53 0.45
C GLY A 51 17.29 -3.28 0.81
N TYR A 52 17.84 -2.22 0.24
CA TYR A 52 19.22 -1.78 0.37
C TYR A 52 19.41 -0.83 1.55
N ALA A 53 20.55 -0.93 2.23
CA ALA A 53 20.95 -0.06 3.33
C ALA A 53 21.63 1.21 2.79
N PHE A 54 20.85 2.23 2.43
CA PHE A 54 21.40 3.48 1.91
C PHE A 54 22.09 4.29 2.99
N GLN A 55 23.25 4.85 2.64
CA GLN A 55 24.02 5.76 3.51
C GLN A 55 23.50 7.19 3.33
N SER A 56 23.16 7.87 4.42
CA SER A 56 22.65 9.25 4.40
C SER A 56 23.61 10.26 3.79
N SER A 57 24.93 9.99 3.86
CA SER A 57 25.98 10.82 3.24
C SER A 57 25.89 10.90 1.71
N LYS A 58 25.16 9.95 1.07
CA LYS A 58 24.95 9.92 -0.38
C LYS A 58 23.64 10.58 -0.83
N TYR A 59 22.83 11.08 0.12
CA TYR A 59 21.57 11.72 -0.21
C TYR A 59 21.81 13.07 -0.89
N ASN A 60 21.02 13.34 -1.94
CA ASN A 60 21.10 14.54 -2.73
C ASN A 60 19.72 14.90 -3.29
N THR A 61 19.26 16.11 -3.03
CA THR A 61 17.94 16.59 -3.48
C THR A 61 17.80 16.68 -4.99
N LEU A 62 18.91 16.76 -5.74
CA LEU A 62 18.93 16.72 -7.21
C LEU A 62 18.93 15.30 -7.78
N GLY A 63 18.89 14.30 -6.93
CA GLY A 63 18.89 12.88 -7.34
C GLY A 63 17.60 12.50 -8.06
N LYS A 64 17.72 11.71 -9.12
CA LYS A 64 16.58 11.17 -9.85
C LYS A 64 15.97 9.91 -9.22
N TRP A 65 16.71 9.24 -8.33
CA TRP A 65 16.30 8.00 -7.70
C TRP A 65 15.76 8.29 -6.30
N LYS A 66 14.47 8.06 -6.10
CA LYS A 66 13.77 8.25 -4.81
C LYS A 66 13.87 6.98 -3.97
N ILE A 67 14.31 7.08 -2.73
CA ILE A 67 14.43 5.96 -1.79
C ILE A 67 13.12 5.84 -1.01
N LEU A 68 12.40 4.72 -1.19
CA LEU A 68 11.17 4.45 -0.46
C LEU A 68 11.50 3.83 0.90
N THR A 69 11.07 4.52 1.94
CA THR A 69 11.20 4.13 3.35
C THR A 69 9.84 3.74 3.92
N ILE A 70 9.80 3.35 5.18
CA ILE A 70 8.55 3.07 5.89
C ILE A 70 7.61 4.29 5.95
N ALA A 71 8.15 5.51 5.86
CA ALA A 71 7.37 6.74 5.80
C ALA A 71 6.60 6.91 4.48
N ASN A 72 6.95 6.17 3.45
CA ASN A 72 6.32 6.21 2.14
C ASN A 72 5.30 5.06 1.94
N VAL A 73 5.27 4.06 2.85
CA VAL A 73 4.36 2.91 2.82
C VAL A 73 3.37 3.02 3.98
N PHE A 74 2.33 3.83 3.80
CA PHE A 74 1.35 4.16 4.85
C PHE A 74 0.21 3.15 4.99
N GLY A 75 0.06 2.21 4.03
CA GLY A 75 -1.11 1.34 3.94
C GLY A 75 -2.24 1.94 3.10
N GLU A 76 -2.01 3.06 2.41
CA GLU A 76 -2.82 3.51 1.29
C GLU A 76 -2.51 2.68 0.04
N ARG A 77 -3.42 2.70 -0.96
CA ARG A 77 -3.25 1.90 -2.16
C ARG A 77 -1.90 2.13 -2.84
N TYR A 78 -1.48 3.37 -2.96
CA TYR A 78 -0.20 3.74 -3.58
C TYR A 78 0.74 4.35 -2.56
N ILE A 79 2.04 4.21 -2.83
CA ILE A 79 3.09 4.88 -2.07
C ILE A 79 2.86 6.40 -2.03
N ASN A 80 3.19 7.02 -0.90
CA ASN A 80 3.38 8.47 -0.85
C ASN A 80 4.83 8.78 -1.20
N GLU A 81 5.05 9.65 -2.18
CA GLU A 81 6.37 10.04 -2.67
C GLU A 81 6.85 11.41 -2.16
N GLU A 82 6.07 12.01 -1.25
CA GLU A 82 6.49 13.21 -0.54
C GLU A 82 7.66 12.90 0.40
N ASP A 83 8.56 13.84 0.55
CA ASP A 83 9.72 13.78 1.46
C ASP A 83 10.64 12.57 1.25
N CYS A 84 10.72 12.02 0.02
CA CYS A 84 11.66 10.97 -0.30
C CYS A 84 13.10 11.49 -0.30
N ASN A 85 13.99 10.78 0.38
CA ASN A 85 15.43 10.97 0.14
C ASN A 85 15.79 10.49 -1.26
N CYS A 86 16.66 11.25 -1.94
CA CYS A 86 17.06 10.95 -3.32
C CYS A 86 18.56 10.69 -3.42
N ILE A 87 18.98 9.97 -4.46
CA ILE A 87 20.38 9.81 -4.85
C ILE A 87 20.54 10.01 -6.36
N ILE A 88 21.73 10.47 -6.76
CA ILE A 88 22.04 10.73 -8.17
C ILE A 88 22.38 9.40 -8.89
N ASN A 89 23.30 8.63 -8.33
CA ASN A 89 23.80 7.40 -8.92
C ASN A 89 23.40 6.19 -8.10
N LEU A 90 23.10 5.09 -8.79
CA LEU A 90 22.86 3.80 -8.13
C LEU A 90 24.13 3.29 -7.47
N PRO A 91 24.04 2.67 -6.28
CA PRO A 91 25.14 1.90 -5.72
C PRO A 91 25.58 0.77 -6.67
N ASN A 92 26.89 0.48 -6.73
CA ASN A 92 27.42 -0.56 -7.64
C ASN A 92 26.96 -1.98 -7.26
N ASP A 93 26.58 -2.18 -6.01
CA ASP A 93 26.16 -3.46 -5.42
C ASP A 93 24.64 -3.59 -5.25
N ILE A 94 23.87 -2.66 -5.84
CA ILE A 94 22.39 -2.73 -5.83
C ILE A 94 21.93 -3.94 -6.64
N GLN A 95 20.93 -4.66 -6.12
CA GLN A 95 20.35 -5.81 -6.79
C GLN A 95 19.10 -5.41 -7.59
N ASP A 96 18.81 -6.15 -8.67
CA ASP A 96 17.69 -5.83 -9.58
C ASP A 96 16.35 -5.66 -8.88
N HIS A 97 16.06 -6.48 -7.85
CA HIS A 97 14.81 -6.39 -7.09
C HIS A 97 14.75 -5.16 -6.16
N GLN A 98 15.85 -4.46 -5.95
CA GLN A 98 15.90 -3.24 -5.15
C GLN A 98 15.60 -1.98 -5.97
N VAL A 99 15.55 -2.12 -7.30
CA VAL A 99 15.03 -1.12 -8.23
C VAL A 99 13.57 -1.46 -8.51
N LEU A 100 12.68 -0.64 -7.98
CA LEU A 100 11.25 -0.94 -7.96
C LEU A 100 10.58 -0.64 -9.31
N LYS A 101 9.53 -1.39 -9.59
CA LYS A 101 8.69 -1.27 -10.79
C LYS A 101 7.26 -0.91 -10.41
N GLU A 102 6.54 -0.34 -11.36
CA GLU A 102 5.11 -0.09 -11.19
C GLU A 102 4.36 -1.37 -10.85
N GLY A 103 3.48 -1.28 -9.85
CA GLY A 103 2.70 -2.40 -9.37
C GLY A 103 3.39 -3.25 -8.30
N ASP A 104 4.68 -3.08 -8.02
CA ASP A 104 5.36 -3.81 -6.96
C ASP A 104 4.64 -3.63 -5.61
N ILE A 105 4.41 -4.75 -4.91
CA ILE A 105 3.76 -4.77 -3.59
C ILE A 105 4.83 -4.57 -2.52
N LEU A 106 4.71 -3.47 -1.78
CA LEU A 106 5.64 -3.08 -0.73
C LEU A 106 5.02 -3.26 0.65
N ILE A 107 5.81 -3.76 1.60
CA ILE A 107 5.38 -4.04 2.97
C ILE A 107 6.32 -3.34 3.95
N SER A 108 5.79 -2.57 4.90
CA SER A 108 6.58 -1.96 5.96
C SER A 108 6.99 -3.02 6.99
N LEU A 109 8.31 -3.13 7.27
CA LEU A 109 8.88 -4.15 8.16
C LEU A 109 9.21 -3.64 9.56
N THR A 110 9.24 -2.33 9.75
CA THR A 110 9.64 -1.70 11.03
C THR A 110 8.72 -0.55 11.39
N GLY A 111 8.48 -0.33 12.67
CA GLY A 111 7.60 0.73 13.17
C GLY A 111 6.13 0.38 12.95
N ASN A 112 5.47 0.97 11.98
CA ASN A 112 4.10 0.60 11.59
C ASN A 112 4.12 -0.64 10.68
N VAL A 113 4.42 -1.80 11.25
CA VAL A 113 4.62 -3.06 10.54
C VAL A 113 3.34 -3.55 9.84
N GLY A 114 3.52 -4.24 8.70
CA GLY A 114 2.42 -4.87 7.98
C GLY A 114 1.56 -3.92 7.14
N ARG A 115 1.92 -2.64 7.00
CA ARG A 115 1.29 -1.74 6.05
C ARG A 115 1.75 -2.05 4.64
N VAL A 116 0.82 -2.01 3.70
CA VAL A 116 1.04 -2.44 2.33
C VAL A 116 0.62 -1.35 1.36
N SER A 117 1.47 -1.05 0.39
CA SER A 117 1.18 -0.12 -0.71
C SER A 117 1.74 -0.64 -2.03
N LEU A 118 1.16 -0.19 -3.14
CA LEU A 118 1.66 -0.45 -4.50
C LEU A 118 2.64 0.64 -4.92
N CYS A 119 3.72 0.24 -5.58
CA CYS A 119 4.64 1.16 -6.21
C CYS A 119 3.99 1.81 -7.45
N LYS A 120 4.20 3.12 -7.62
CA LYS A 120 3.81 3.86 -8.83
C LYS A 120 4.89 3.74 -9.91
N ALA A 121 4.56 4.18 -11.12
CA ALA A 121 5.57 4.40 -12.16
C ALA A 121 6.56 5.50 -11.73
N GLY A 122 7.87 5.23 -11.84
CA GLY A 122 8.92 6.17 -11.44
C GLY A 122 10.26 5.52 -11.18
N ASN A 123 11.21 6.30 -10.71
CA ASN A 123 12.55 5.84 -10.35
C ASN A 123 12.64 5.64 -8.82
N TYR A 124 12.24 4.48 -8.33
CA TYR A 124 12.19 4.19 -6.91
C TYR A 124 13.13 3.08 -6.51
N LEU A 125 13.68 3.20 -5.30
CA LEU A 125 14.61 2.25 -4.71
C LEU A 125 14.07 1.75 -3.38
N LEU A 126 14.25 0.46 -3.13
CA LEU A 126 13.76 -0.23 -1.94
C LEU A 126 14.74 -0.05 -0.77
N ASN A 127 14.30 0.58 0.32
CA ASN A 127 15.09 0.71 1.57
C ASN A 127 14.99 -0.57 2.42
N GLN A 128 16.04 -0.88 3.19
CA GLN A 128 16.17 -2.07 4.05
C GLN A 128 15.02 -2.32 5.04
N ARG A 129 14.23 -1.28 5.38
CA ARG A 129 13.09 -1.38 6.31
C ARG A 129 11.75 -1.61 5.62
N VAL A 130 11.78 -1.73 4.31
CA VAL A 130 10.62 -2.06 3.45
C VAL A 130 10.94 -3.35 2.72
N GLY A 131 9.98 -4.26 2.67
CA GLY A 131 10.07 -5.49 1.89
C GLY A 131 9.35 -5.37 0.57
N LEU A 132 9.91 -5.95 -0.48
CA LEU A 132 9.26 -6.19 -1.75
C LEU A 132 8.70 -7.61 -1.76
N LEU A 133 7.41 -7.76 -2.04
CA LEU A 133 6.82 -9.06 -2.24
C LEU A 133 7.03 -9.52 -3.70
N HIS A 134 7.95 -10.43 -3.89
CA HIS A 134 8.23 -11.03 -5.19
C HIS A 134 7.31 -12.25 -5.42
N ILE A 135 6.38 -12.13 -6.36
CA ILE A 135 5.43 -13.18 -6.72
C ILE A 135 6.16 -14.24 -7.54
N THR A 136 6.11 -15.50 -7.09
CA THR A 136 6.84 -16.63 -7.70
C THR A 136 5.96 -17.54 -8.56
N LYS A 137 4.64 -17.45 -8.42
CA LYS A 137 3.64 -18.22 -9.18
C LYS A 137 2.69 -17.28 -9.92
N ASN A 138 1.99 -17.80 -10.91
CA ASN A 138 0.97 -17.03 -11.63
C ASN A 138 -0.27 -16.83 -10.74
N VAL A 139 -0.23 -15.81 -9.92
CA VAL A 139 -1.29 -15.39 -9.00
C VAL A 139 -1.79 -14.01 -9.39
N ASN A 140 -3.08 -13.77 -9.23
CA ASN A 140 -3.65 -12.45 -9.45
C ASN A 140 -3.05 -11.45 -8.44
N GLN A 141 -2.24 -10.52 -8.92
CA GLN A 141 -1.52 -9.55 -8.11
C GLN A 141 -2.46 -8.62 -7.36
N GLU A 142 -3.56 -8.19 -7.98
CA GLU A 142 -4.57 -7.36 -7.34
C GLU A 142 -5.23 -8.10 -6.17
N PHE A 143 -5.58 -9.38 -6.33
CA PHE A 143 -6.10 -10.19 -5.24
C PHE A 143 -5.11 -10.24 -4.07
N LEU A 144 -3.85 -10.47 -4.37
CA LEU A 144 -2.81 -10.56 -3.35
C LEU A 144 -2.66 -9.23 -2.60
N TYR A 145 -2.63 -8.11 -3.33
CA TYR A 145 -2.64 -6.78 -2.73
C TYR A 145 -3.86 -6.59 -1.81
N GLN A 146 -5.06 -6.95 -2.26
CA GLN A 146 -6.29 -6.79 -1.48
C GLN A 146 -6.29 -7.61 -0.18
N VAL A 147 -5.76 -8.84 -0.22
CA VAL A 147 -5.61 -9.67 0.98
C VAL A 147 -4.60 -9.05 1.95
N LEU A 148 -3.45 -8.62 1.46
CA LEU A 148 -2.37 -8.08 2.27
C LEU A 148 -2.64 -6.65 2.78
N SER A 149 -3.43 -5.85 2.08
CA SER A 149 -3.89 -4.54 2.56
C SER A 149 -5.04 -4.63 3.57
N SER A 150 -5.49 -5.85 3.92
CA SER A 150 -6.55 -6.05 4.89
C SER A 150 -6.06 -5.89 6.34
N ARG A 151 -6.98 -5.46 7.22
CA ARG A 151 -6.70 -5.39 8.68
C ARG A 151 -6.28 -6.74 9.28
N ARG A 152 -6.73 -7.85 8.68
CA ARG A 152 -6.34 -9.19 9.14
C ARG A 152 -4.83 -9.41 8.97
N PHE A 153 -4.26 -9.00 7.85
CA PHE A 153 -2.81 -9.09 7.62
C PHE A 153 -2.05 -8.15 8.55
N GLU A 154 -2.43 -6.87 8.60
CA GLU A 154 -1.79 -5.88 9.48
C GLU A 154 -1.79 -6.34 10.95
N ASN A 155 -2.95 -6.78 11.47
CA ASN A 155 -3.05 -7.29 12.84
C ASN A 155 -2.19 -8.54 13.07
N SER A 156 -2.08 -9.43 12.09
CA SER A 156 -1.20 -10.60 12.16
C SER A 156 0.27 -10.20 12.25
N MET A 157 0.69 -9.22 11.47
CA MET A 157 2.07 -8.69 11.49
C MET A 157 2.37 -7.95 12.80
N VAL A 158 1.42 -7.15 13.28
CA VAL A 158 1.53 -6.49 14.59
C VAL A 158 1.68 -7.52 15.71
N ALA A 159 0.92 -8.62 15.68
CA ALA A 159 1.04 -9.68 16.67
C ALA A 159 2.42 -10.37 16.64
N CYS A 160 3.02 -10.56 15.46
CA CYS A 160 4.38 -11.11 15.33
C CYS A 160 5.45 -10.16 15.89
N GLY A 161 5.26 -8.84 15.76
CA GLY A 161 6.22 -7.82 16.22
C GLY A 161 6.12 -7.49 17.71
N GLN A 162 5.15 -8.04 18.45
CA GLN A 162 4.95 -7.74 19.87
C GLN A 162 6.07 -8.35 20.73
N GLY A 163 6.56 -7.55 21.67
CA GLY A 163 7.60 -7.97 22.63
C GLY A 163 9.00 -7.41 22.35
N ALA A 164 9.23 -6.76 21.23
CA ALA A 164 10.46 -6.04 20.94
C ALA A 164 10.36 -4.56 21.35
N ALA A 165 11.48 -3.94 21.72
CA ALA A 165 11.54 -2.50 22.05
C ALA A 165 11.12 -1.61 20.87
N GLN A 166 11.33 -2.08 19.65
CA GLN A 166 10.83 -1.50 18.40
C GLN A 166 10.15 -2.61 17.59
N MET A 167 8.91 -2.36 17.14
CA MET A 167 8.19 -3.33 16.29
C MET A 167 8.99 -3.58 15.01
N ASN A 168 9.33 -4.84 14.79
CA ASN A 168 10.05 -5.30 13.61
C ASN A 168 9.57 -6.70 13.25
N ILE A 169 9.32 -6.93 11.97
CA ILE A 169 8.93 -8.23 11.40
C ILE A 169 9.95 -8.66 10.36
N GLY A 170 10.17 -9.96 10.30
CA GLY A 170 11.10 -10.58 9.36
C GLY A 170 10.40 -11.26 8.19
N LYS A 171 11.22 -11.78 7.31
CA LYS A 171 10.78 -12.56 6.14
C LYS A 171 9.85 -13.72 6.55
N GLY A 172 10.22 -14.47 7.57
CA GLY A 172 9.45 -15.62 8.05
C GLY A 172 8.05 -15.25 8.54
N ASP A 173 7.91 -14.10 9.22
CA ASP A 173 6.62 -13.64 9.73
C ASP A 173 5.66 -13.34 8.58
N VAL A 174 6.14 -12.67 7.54
CA VAL A 174 5.36 -12.34 6.34
C VAL A 174 5.03 -13.60 5.54
N GLU A 175 6.01 -14.46 5.25
CA GLU A 175 5.86 -15.64 4.41
C GLU A 175 5.00 -16.74 5.06
N ASN A 176 4.95 -16.81 6.38
CA ASN A 176 4.09 -17.75 7.12
C ASN A 176 2.63 -17.31 7.22
N PHE A 177 2.30 -16.11 6.76
CA PHE A 177 0.90 -15.67 6.76
C PHE A 177 0.02 -16.59 5.93
N VAL A 178 -1.09 -17.02 6.52
CA VAL A 178 -2.08 -17.90 5.88
C VAL A 178 -3.22 -17.05 5.33
N LEU A 179 -3.38 -17.09 4.02
CA LEU A 179 -4.38 -16.31 3.30
C LEU A 179 -5.51 -17.19 2.73
N PRO A 180 -6.74 -16.65 2.65
CA PRO A 180 -7.84 -17.30 1.97
C PRO A 180 -7.54 -17.38 0.47
N TYR A 181 -7.89 -18.51 -0.16
CA TYR A 181 -7.58 -18.77 -1.56
C TYR A 181 -8.66 -19.63 -2.21
N SER A 182 -8.68 -19.65 -3.54
CA SER A 182 -9.53 -20.52 -4.34
C SER A 182 -8.72 -21.19 -5.45
N SER A 183 -9.00 -22.44 -5.73
CA SER A 183 -8.50 -23.13 -6.92
C SER A 183 -9.14 -22.61 -8.21
N ASN A 184 -10.30 -21.97 -8.10
CA ASN A 184 -11.00 -21.34 -9.21
C ASN A 184 -10.51 -19.92 -9.45
N ALA A 185 -9.79 -19.70 -10.55
CA ALA A 185 -9.25 -18.38 -10.92
C ALA A 185 -10.34 -17.29 -11.08
N ASN A 186 -11.57 -17.68 -11.48
CA ASN A 186 -12.68 -16.72 -11.59
C ASN A 186 -13.11 -16.17 -10.24
N ASN A 187 -13.08 -17.00 -9.19
CA ASN A 187 -13.40 -16.58 -7.82
C ASN A 187 -12.35 -15.58 -7.31
N ILE A 188 -11.08 -15.85 -7.56
CA ILE A 188 -9.96 -14.95 -7.24
C ILE A 188 -10.13 -13.61 -7.98
N HIS A 189 -10.40 -13.67 -9.29
CA HIS A 189 -10.60 -12.48 -10.10
C HIS A 189 -11.83 -11.66 -9.64
N LEU A 190 -12.93 -12.33 -9.33
CA LEU A 190 -14.15 -11.66 -8.85
C LEU A 190 -13.90 -10.93 -7.52
N ALA A 191 -13.26 -11.60 -6.55
CA ALA A 191 -12.93 -10.97 -5.26
C ALA A 191 -12.02 -9.75 -5.44
N ALA A 192 -10.97 -9.87 -6.26
CA ALA A 192 -10.06 -8.79 -6.60
C ALA A 192 -10.80 -7.61 -7.24
N LYS A 193 -11.63 -7.87 -8.25
CA LYS A 193 -12.38 -6.84 -9.00
C LYS A 193 -13.34 -6.07 -8.11
N ILE A 194 -14.08 -6.76 -7.23
CA ILE A 194 -15.02 -6.09 -6.31
C ILE A 194 -14.27 -5.10 -5.42
N LEU A 195 -13.19 -5.55 -4.76
CA LEU A 195 -12.42 -4.70 -3.84
C LEU A 195 -11.69 -3.56 -4.57
N HIS A 196 -11.14 -3.84 -5.75
CA HIS A 196 -10.53 -2.82 -6.60
C HIS A 196 -11.52 -1.71 -6.96
N SER A 197 -12.77 -2.05 -7.30
CA SER A 197 -13.80 -1.05 -7.62
C SER A 197 -14.09 -0.12 -6.45
N TYR A 198 -14.04 -0.60 -5.20
CA TYR A 198 -14.15 0.25 -4.01
C TYR A 198 -12.93 1.14 -3.81
N ASP A 199 -11.71 0.62 -4.05
CA ASP A 199 -10.49 1.43 -3.99
C ASP A 199 -10.53 2.58 -5.00
N GLU A 200 -10.95 2.31 -6.25
CA GLU A 200 -11.10 3.34 -7.28
C GLU A 200 -12.15 4.40 -6.91
N CYS A 201 -13.27 3.98 -6.33
CA CYS A 201 -14.27 4.91 -5.83
C CYS A 201 -13.69 5.84 -4.77
N ILE A 202 -12.97 5.29 -3.78
CA ILE A 202 -12.34 6.07 -2.70
C ILE A 202 -11.30 7.04 -3.27
N ILE A 203 -10.45 6.59 -4.20
CA ILE A 203 -9.41 7.42 -4.84
C ILE A 203 -10.04 8.58 -5.60
N ASN A 204 -11.11 8.34 -6.33
CA ASN A 204 -11.81 9.38 -7.09
C ASN A 204 -12.46 10.43 -6.18
N GLU A 205 -13.10 10.00 -5.08
CA GLU A 205 -13.68 10.92 -4.09
C GLU A 205 -12.61 11.79 -3.40
N LEU A 206 -11.46 11.17 -3.05
CA LEU A 206 -10.32 11.91 -2.47
C LEU A 206 -9.76 12.93 -3.45
N ARG A 207 -9.62 12.56 -4.73
CA ARG A 207 -9.17 13.46 -5.80
C ARG A 207 -10.11 14.64 -5.96
N GLU A 208 -11.42 14.40 -6.02
CA GLU A 208 -12.41 15.45 -6.10
C GLU A 208 -12.36 16.39 -4.90
N LEU A 209 -12.23 15.84 -3.68
CA LEU A 209 -12.12 16.65 -2.47
C LEU A 209 -10.89 17.56 -2.53
N THR A 210 -9.76 17.05 -2.99
CA THR A 210 -8.53 17.82 -3.16
C THR A 210 -8.72 18.96 -4.16
N LEU A 211 -9.28 18.68 -5.34
CA LEU A 211 -9.54 19.71 -6.37
C LEU A 211 -10.48 20.80 -5.87
N ARG A 212 -11.55 20.44 -5.17
CA ARG A 212 -12.50 21.40 -4.57
C ARG A 212 -11.83 22.25 -3.49
N THR A 213 -10.92 21.67 -2.71
CA THR A 213 -10.16 22.39 -1.69
C THR A 213 -9.22 23.40 -2.33
N MET A 214 -8.49 23.02 -3.38
CA MET A 214 -7.63 23.92 -4.14
C MET A 214 -8.43 25.08 -4.79
N GLN A 215 -9.58 24.76 -5.39
CA GLN A 215 -10.48 25.75 -5.97
C GLN A 215 -10.96 26.77 -4.92
N LYS A 216 -11.33 26.28 -3.73
CA LYS A 216 -11.70 27.17 -2.61
C LYS A 216 -10.57 28.10 -2.22
N GLN A 217 -9.35 27.58 -2.07
CA GLN A 217 -8.17 28.38 -1.73
C GLN A 217 -7.89 29.45 -2.80
N TYR A 218 -7.99 29.07 -4.07
CA TYR A 218 -7.83 30.00 -5.17
C TYR A 218 -8.85 31.17 -5.10
N PHE A 219 -10.14 30.88 -4.93
CA PHE A 219 -11.16 31.93 -4.82
C PHE A 219 -10.97 32.81 -3.59
N LEU A 220 -10.58 32.23 -2.45
CA LEU A 220 -10.28 33.03 -1.25
C LEU A 220 -9.11 33.98 -1.51
N ALA A 221 -8.04 33.53 -2.15
CA ALA A 221 -6.91 34.37 -2.51
C ALA A 221 -7.31 35.54 -3.44
N GLN A 222 -8.25 35.30 -4.38
CA GLN A 222 -8.75 36.38 -5.27
C GLN A 222 -9.68 37.39 -4.58
N MET A 223 -10.32 36.99 -3.48
CA MET A 223 -11.27 37.87 -2.77
C MET A 223 -10.58 38.84 -1.77
N PHE A 224 -9.32 38.58 -1.42
CA PHE A 224 -8.56 39.36 -0.44
C PHE A 224 -7.34 40.07 -1.05
N ILE A 225 -7.29 40.22 -2.36
CA ILE A 225 -6.43 41.12 -3.11
C ILE A 225 -7.25 42.35 -3.51
#